data_87d17529af38adeaa579f2221a9efef7
#
_entry.id   87d17529af38adeaa579f2221a9efef7
#
_cell.length_a   1.000
_cell.length_b   1.000
_cell.length_c   1.000
_cell.angle_alpha   90.00
_cell.angle_beta   90.00
_cell.angle_gamma   90.00
#
_symmetry.space_group_name_H-M   'P 1'
#
loop_
_entity.id
_entity.type
_entity.pdbx_description
1 polymer ?
#
loop_
_entity_poly.entity_id
_entity_poly.type
_entity_poly.pdbx_seq_one_letter_code
_entity_poly.pdbx_strand_id
1 'polypeptide(L)'
;MMLGDTNNRFSASRAVVVLASGLLVGLFLVALLSQMLARIDALDALTQMRLATTLQNLIMFMLPAVAVGTLCGGGTPLRFLRLDKAPSAMAVAGIVLISLVMTPAMNWLVAWNASLSLPEAMKPVEQWMRAQENAAQEATDTLLSGSSVWDLIASVVCVGLLTGLGEEMFFRGALQRICCDGMRRRHLAVWTAAFVFSTLHFQFFGFVPRLVLGAFFGYAYLWSGSLWVPVIGHALNNSAVVAFMWMGNNSIDAAAMDEAGSQSAVVAIVSAAVTVAMMVAYKKILANGKKTH
;
A
#
# COMPACT_ATOMS: atom_id res chain seq x y z
N MET A 1 -11.69 -0.30 -24.48
CA MET A 1 -12.84 -1.17 -24.78
C MET A 1 -13.12 -1.97 -23.52
N MET A 2 -14.17 -1.61 -22.80
CA MET A 2 -14.47 -2.13 -21.49
C MET A 2 -15.78 -2.89 -21.50
N LEU A 3 -15.71 -4.09 -20.93
CA LEU A 3 -16.81 -4.77 -20.24
C LEU A 3 -18.17 -4.69 -20.94
N GLY A 4 -18.25 -5.31 -22.08
CA GLY A 4 -19.50 -5.76 -22.65
C GLY A 4 -19.49 -7.29 -22.66
N ASP A 5 -19.78 -7.90 -21.51
CA ASP A 5 -20.27 -9.25 -21.46
C ASP A 5 -21.47 -9.26 -20.51
N THR A 6 -22.60 -9.21 -21.14
CA THR A 6 -23.93 -9.06 -20.60
C THR A 6 -24.41 -10.40 -20.11
N ASN A 7 -24.40 -10.67 -18.81
CA ASN A 7 -25.47 -11.39 -18.10
C ASN A 7 -25.27 -11.51 -16.58
N ASN A 8 -24.19 -10.94 -16.02
CA ASN A 8 -24.11 -10.75 -14.56
C ASN A 8 -23.67 -9.31 -14.33
N ARG A 9 -24.64 -8.37 -14.24
CA ARG A 9 -24.35 -6.96 -14.04
C ARG A 9 -23.58 -6.80 -12.73
N PHE A 10 -22.29 -6.44 -12.81
CA PHE A 10 -21.51 -6.03 -11.66
C PHE A 10 -22.27 -4.92 -10.92
N SER A 11 -22.69 -5.19 -9.71
CA SER A 11 -23.34 -4.21 -8.85
C SER A 11 -22.30 -3.59 -7.92
N ALA A 12 -21.91 -2.35 -8.17
CA ALA A 12 -20.95 -1.63 -7.33
C ALA A 12 -21.42 -1.55 -5.87
N SER A 13 -22.73 -1.35 -5.63
CA SER A 13 -23.30 -1.31 -4.27
C SER A 13 -23.17 -2.66 -3.55
N ARG A 14 -23.47 -3.77 -4.21
CA ARG A 14 -23.26 -5.11 -3.65
C ARG A 14 -21.79 -5.37 -3.35
N ALA A 15 -20.90 -4.99 -4.26
CA ALA A 15 -19.46 -5.17 -4.09
C ALA A 15 -18.90 -4.34 -2.93
N VAL A 16 -19.39 -3.10 -2.72
CA VAL A 16 -19.06 -2.28 -1.53
C VAL A 16 -19.47 -3.01 -0.25
N VAL A 17 -20.70 -3.54 -0.19
CA VAL A 17 -21.18 -4.26 1.00
C VAL A 17 -20.32 -5.48 1.29
N VAL A 18 -20.02 -6.31 0.26
CA VAL A 18 -19.16 -7.49 0.44
C VAL A 18 -17.76 -7.10 0.92
N LEU A 19 -17.16 -6.06 0.32
CA LEU A 19 -15.81 -5.60 0.67
C LEU A 19 -15.77 -5.05 2.10
N ALA A 20 -16.72 -4.17 2.47
CA ALA A 20 -16.79 -3.54 3.78
C ALA A 20 -17.11 -4.57 4.88
N SER A 21 -18.08 -5.46 4.65
CA SER A 21 -18.40 -6.54 5.60
C SER A 21 -17.21 -7.49 5.79
N GLY A 22 -16.52 -7.84 4.70
CA GLY A 22 -15.31 -8.68 4.76
C GLY A 22 -14.20 -8.02 5.56
N LEU A 23 -13.98 -6.71 5.40
CA LEU A 23 -13.00 -5.95 6.18
C LEU A 23 -13.36 -5.93 7.66
N LEU A 24 -14.62 -5.65 8.02
CA LEU A 24 -15.07 -5.60 9.42
C LEU A 24 -14.97 -6.97 10.11
N VAL A 25 -15.43 -8.03 9.44
CA VAL A 25 -15.30 -9.41 9.94
C VAL A 25 -13.82 -9.78 10.06
N GLY A 26 -13.01 -9.42 9.05
CA GLY A 26 -11.56 -9.66 9.05
C GLY A 26 -10.87 -8.95 10.22
N LEU A 27 -11.21 -7.68 10.47
CA LEU A 27 -10.68 -6.93 11.61
C LEU A 27 -10.97 -7.63 12.95
N PHE A 28 -12.22 -8.08 13.15
CA PHE A 28 -12.60 -8.79 14.35
C PHE A 28 -11.84 -10.12 14.50
N LEU A 29 -11.75 -10.92 13.42
CA LEU A 29 -11.05 -12.19 13.44
C LEU A 29 -9.55 -12.03 13.69
N VAL A 30 -8.91 -11.05 13.05
CA VAL A 30 -7.48 -10.76 13.26
C VAL A 30 -7.23 -10.31 14.69
N ALA A 31 -8.07 -9.45 15.25
CA ALA A 31 -7.95 -9.03 16.65
C ALA A 31 -8.04 -10.23 17.61
N LEU A 32 -9.01 -11.12 17.38
CA LEU A 32 -9.16 -12.35 18.19
C LEU A 32 -7.95 -13.28 18.05
N LEU A 33 -7.51 -13.54 16.82
CA LEU A 33 -6.37 -14.42 16.56
C LEU A 33 -5.06 -13.83 17.11
N SER A 34 -4.86 -12.52 17.01
CA SER A 34 -3.69 -11.85 17.60
C SER A 34 -3.67 -11.97 19.12
N GLN A 35 -4.84 -11.85 19.79
CA GLN A 35 -4.94 -12.10 21.24
C GLN A 35 -4.65 -13.56 21.61
N MET A 36 -5.04 -14.51 20.75
CA MET A 36 -4.71 -15.94 20.97
C MET A 36 -3.20 -16.18 20.78
N LEU A 37 -2.59 -15.61 19.75
CA LEU A 37 -1.15 -15.70 19.50
C LEU A 37 -0.34 -15.12 20.67
N ALA A 38 -0.77 -14.00 21.25
CA ALA A 38 -0.11 -13.36 22.39
C ALA A 38 -0.13 -14.22 23.68
N ARG A 39 -0.94 -15.27 23.76
CA ARG A 39 -0.99 -16.22 24.88
C ARG A 39 -0.10 -17.45 24.67
N ILE A 40 0.60 -17.56 23.56
CA ILE A 40 1.47 -18.69 23.25
C ILE A 40 2.89 -18.33 23.72
N ASP A 41 3.24 -18.73 24.94
CA ASP A 41 4.54 -18.44 25.57
C ASP A 41 5.74 -18.99 24.77
N ALA A 42 5.52 -19.99 23.92
CA ALA A 42 6.56 -20.57 23.07
C ALA A 42 6.96 -19.68 21.88
N LEU A 43 6.22 -18.59 21.60
CA LEU A 43 6.50 -17.66 20.50
C LEU A 43 7.06 -16.36 21.07
N ASP A 44 8.20 -15.92 20.53
CA ASP A 44 8.72 -14.58 20.81
C ASP A 44 7.86 -13.48 20.16
N ALA A 45 8.04 -12.23 20.63
CA ALA A 45 7.26 -11.08 20.16
C ALA A 45 7.40 -10.84 18.65
N LEU A 46 8.59 -11.03 18.10
CA LEU A 46 8.86 -10.87 16.67
C LEU A 46 8.07 -11.89 15.83
N THR A 47 8.07 -13.16 16.24
CA THR A 47 7.33 -14.22 15.57
C THR A 47 5.82 -13.99 15.69
N GLN A 48 5.33 -13.59 16.87
CA GLN A 48 3.92 -13.24 17.06
C GLN A 48 3.49 -12.10 16.13
N MET A 49 4.28 -11.04 16.02
CA MET A 49 4.01 -9.90 15.13
C MET A 49 4.00 -10.30 13.65
N ARG A 50 4.96 -11.12 13.20
CA ARG A 50 5.00 -11.63 11.82
C ARG A 50 3.78 -12.48 11.50
N LEU A 51 3.36 -13.35 12.40
CA LEU A 51 2.14 -14.14 12.23
C LEU A 51 0.89 -13.28 12.21
N ALA A 52 0.77 -12.29 13.12
CA ALA A 52 -0.35 -11.36 13.15
C ALA A 52 -0.44 -10.55 11.84
N THR A 53 0.69 -10.02 11.35
CA THR A 53 0.76 -9.29 10.08
C THR A 53 0.39 -10.18 8.89
N THR A 54 0.85 -11.43 8.88
CA THR A 54 0.48 -12.41 7.85
C THR A 54 -1.02 -12.69 7.85
N LEU A 55 -1.60 -12.96 9.02
CA LEU A 55 -3.04 -13.18 9.18
C LEU A 55 -3.85 -11.95 8.78
N GLN A 56 -3.39 -10.75 9.15
CA GLN A 56 -4.01 -9.50 8.73
C GLN A 56 -4.09 -9.39 7.21
N ASN A 57 -2.99 -9.61 6.50
CA ASN A 57 -2.97 -9.54 5.04
C ASN A 57 -3.89 -10.57 4.39
N LEU A 58 -3.89 -11.80 4.88
CA LEU A 58 -4.74 -12.86 4.35
C LEU A 58 -6.22 -12.59 4.63
N ILE A 59 -6.58 -12.28 5.87
CA ILE A 59 -7.97 -12.25 6.34
C ILE A 59 -8.63 -10.90 6.08
N MET A 60 -7.94 -9.76 6.33
CA MET A 60 -8.53 -8.44 6.14
C MET A 60 -8.47 -7.93 4.71
N PHE A 61 -7.47 -8.33 3.93
CA PHE A 61 -7.25 -7.75 2.60
C PHE A 61 -7.48 -8.76 1.47
N MET A 62 -6.78 -9.91 1.49
CA MET A 62 -6.88 -10.86 0.37
C MET A 62 -8.25 -11.54 0.31
N LEU A 63 -8.77 -12.06 1.41
CA LEU A 63 -10.06 -12.77 1.42
C LEU A 63 -11.22 -11.88 0.98
N PRO A 64 -11.42 -10.63 1.48
CA PRO A 64 -12.49 -9.76 1.00
C PRO A 64 -12.35 -9.39 -0.48
N ALA A 65 -11.12 -9.16 -0.96
CA ALA A 65 -10.87 -8.87 -2.37
C ALA A 65 -11.25 -10.06 -3.28
N VAL A 66 -10.88 -11.28 -2.87
CA VAL A 66 -11.25 -12.52 -3.56
C VAL A 66 -12.76 -12.74 -3.50
N ALA A 67 -13.40 -12.49 -2.34
CA ALA A 67 -14.85 -12.60 -2.17
C ALA A 67 -15.61 -11.68 -3.14
N VAL A 68 -15.17 -10.41 -3.27
CA VAL A 68 -15.75 -9.49 -4.28
C VAL A 68 -15.56 -10.03 -5.69
N GLY A 69 -14.37 -10.51 -6.03
CA GLY A 69 -14.09 -11.10 -7.35
C GLY A 69 -14.98 -12.30 -7.67
N THR A 70 -15.23 -13.15 -6.68
CA THR A 70 -16.05 -14.37 -6.83
C THR A 70 -17.54 -14.06 -6.86
N LEU A 71 -18.03 -13.26 -5.90
CA LEU A 71 -19.46 -13.04 -5.70
C LEU A 71 -20.04 -11.94 -6.61
N CYS A 72 -19.21 -10.99 -7.02
CA CYS A 72 -19.62 -9.83 -7.81
C CYS A 72 -18.93 -9.75 -9.17
N GLY A 73 -17.77 -10.38 -9.35
CA GLY A 73 -16.95 -10.33 -10.55
C GLY A 73 -17.16 -11.46 -11.55
N GLY A 74 -18.23 -12.24 -11.44
CA GLY A 74 -18.54 -13.34 -12.36
C GLY A 74 -17.77 -14.64 -12.05
N GLY A 75 -17.35 -14.88 -10.81
CA GLY A 75 -16.76 -16.12 -10.35
C GLY A 75 -15.27 -16.33 -10.66
N THR A 76 -14.61 -15.35 -11.28
CA THR A 76 -13.18 -15.41 -11.64
C THR A 76 -12.37 -14.34 -10.92
N PRO A 77 -12.03 -14.54 -9.61
CA PRO A 77 -11.39 -13.49 -8.79
C PRO A 77 -10.06 -13.02 -9.39
N LEU A 78 -9.21 -13.90 -9.91
CA LEU A 78 -7.92 -13.52 -10.50
C LEU A 78 -8.11 -12.56 -11.70
N ARG A 79 -9.10 -12.83 -12.55
CA ARG A 79 -9.43 -11.97 -13.68
C ARG A 79 -10.07 -10.66 -13.23
N PHE A 80 -10.94 -10.72 -12.22
CA PHE A 80 -11.52 -9.52 -11.63
C PHE A 80 -10.43 -8.61 -11.07
N LEU A 81 -9.50 -9.13 -10.27
CA LEU A 81 -8.39 -8.40 -9.67
C LEU A 81 -7.27 -8.04 -10.67
N ARG A 82 -7.32 -8.56 -11.90
CA ARG A 82 -6.27 -8.42 -12.93
C ARG A 82 -4.91 -9.01 -12.53
N LEU A 83 -4.93 -10.06 -11.74
CA LEU A 83 -3.77 -10.89 -11.43
C LEU A 83 -3.44 -11.86 -12.58
N ASP A 84 -4.40 -12.13 -13.48
CA ASP A 84 -4.22 -12.87 -14.73
C ASP A 84 -3.44 -12.08 -15.81
N LYS A 85 -3.18 -10.80 -15.59
CA LYS A 85 -2.49 -9.91 -16.54
C LYS A 85 -1.03 -9.75 -16.16
N ALA A 86 -0.15 -10.44 -16.87
CA ALA A 86 1.29 -10.24 -16.70
C ALA A 86 1.66 -8.77 -17.02
N PRO A 87 2.54 -8.15 -16.22
CA PRO A 87 3.01 -6.79 -16.49
C PRO A 87 4.01 -6.81 -17.65
N SER A 88 4.03 -5.76 -18.47
CA SER A 88 5.12 -5.58 -19.43
C SER A 88 6.41 -5.19 -18.72
N ALA A 89 7.57 -5.56 -19.29
CA ALA A 89 8.88 -5.16 -18.74
C ALA A 89 9.00 -3.62 -18.62
N MET A 90 8.44 -2.87 -19.57
CA MET A 90 8.41 -1.41 -19.52
C MET A 90 7.56 -0.89 -18.36
N ALA A 91 6.46 -1.56 -18.03
CA ALA A 91 5.64 -1.18 -16.88
C ALA A 91 6.38 -1.42 -15.56
N VAL A 92 7.10 -2.54 -15.46
CA VAL A 92 7.90 -2.86 -14.27
C VAL A 92 9.09 -1.91 -14.14
N ALA A 93 9.86 -1.71 -15.21
CA ALA A 93 10.99 -0.78 -15.18
C ALA A 93 10.54 0.65 -14.82
N GLY A 94 9.42 1.11 -15.39
CA GLY A 94 8.87 2.43 -15.11
C GLY A 94 8.47 2.61 -13.64
N ILE A 95 7.75 1.65 -13.03
CA ILE A 95 7.36 1.77 -11.62
C ILE A 95 8.57 1.80 -10.69
N VAL A 96 9.59 0.95 -10.96
CA VAL A 96 10.83 0.91 -10.18
C VAL A 96 11.60 2.23 -10.28
N LEU A 97 11.83 2.72 -11.49
CA LEU A 97 12.57 3.97 -11.70
C LEU A 97 11.87 5.18 -11.11
N ILE A 98 10.54 5.27 -11.26
CA ILE A 98 9.77 6.39 -10.69
C ILE A 98 9.80 6.31 -9.17
N SER A 99 9.69 5.12 -8.55
CA SER A 99 9.79 4.96 -7.10
C SER A 99 11.13 5.47 -6.56
N LEU A 100 12.24 5.15 -7.22
CA LEU A 100 13.57 5.62 -6.83
C LEU A 100 13.70 7.15 -6.93
N VAL A 101 13.24 7.73 -8.05
CA VAL A 101 13.31 9.19 -8.27
C VAL A 101 12.40 9.95 -7.31
N MET A 102 11.28 9.37 -6.91
CA MET A 102 10.31 9.97 -6.01
C MET A 102 10.80 10.03 -4.54
N THR A 103 11.76 9.19 -4.15
CA THR A 103 12.20 9.05 -2.75
C THR A 103 12.54 10.37 -2.08
N PRO A 104 13.36 11.28 -2.63
CA PRO A 104 13.67 12.56 -1.97
C PRO A 104 12.44 13.44 -1.72
N ALA A 105 11.50 13.47 -2.66
CA ALA A 105 10.26 14.23 -2.50
C ALA A 105 9.38 13.61 -1.40
N MET A 106 9.34 12.28 -1.34
CA MET A 106 8.56 11.56 -0.32
C MET A 106 9.16 11.73 1.07
N ASN A 107 10.47 11.63 1.23
CA ASN A 107 11.14 11.84 2.50
C ASN A 107 10.92 13.27 3.03
N TRP A 108 11.01 14.27 2.16
CA TRP A 108 10.67 15.64 2.55
C TRP A 108 9.20 15.77 2.96
N LEU A 109 8.29 15.15 2.23
CA LEU A 109 6.86 15.17 2.52
C LEU A 109 6.53 14.48 3.86
N VAL A 110 7.23 13.38 4.17
CA VAL A 110 7.14 12.68 5.47
C VAL A 110 7.59 13.61 6.59
N ALA A 111 8.78 14.21 6.47
CA ALA A 111 9.31 15.15 7.46
C ALA A 111 8.39 16.35 7.68
N TRP A 112 7.87 16.93 6.58
CA TRP A 112 6.89 18.02 6.64
C TRP A 112 5.60 17.60 7.34
N ASN A 113 5.00 16.47 6.97
CA ASN A 113 3.74 16.01 7.58
C ASN A 113 3.92 15.69 9.06
N ALA A 114 5.05 15.11 9.44
CA ALA A 114 5.39 14.80 10.84
C ALA A 114 5.57 16.08 11.70
N SER A 115 6.01 17.19 11.09
CA SER A 115 6.22 18.47 11.77
C SER A 115 4.93 19.25 12.05
N LEU A 116 3.79 18.83 11.48
CA LEU A 116 2.51 19.52 11.67
C LEU A 116 2.05 19.41 13.12
N SER A 117 1.46 20.50 13.61
CA SER A 117 0.81 20.58 14.91
C SER A 117 -0.59 21.16 14.79
N LEU A 118 -1.48 20.76 15.68
CA LEU A 118 -2.83 21.33 15.74
C LEU A 118 -2.85 22.59 16.61
N PRO A 119 -3.84 23.49 16.40
CA PRO A 119 -4.07 24.63 17.29
C PRO A 119 -4.26 24.18 18.74
N GLU A 120 -3.89 25.04 19.70
CA GLU A 120 -3.93 24.74 21.15
C GLU A 120 -5.30 24.21 21.61
N ALA A 121 -6.40 24.75 21.04
CA ALA A 121 -7.76 24.28 21.32
C ALA A 121 -7.99 22.79 20.96
N MET A 122 -7.18 22.21 20.12
CA MET A 122 -7.26 20.81 19.67
C MET A 122 -6.16 19.93 20.26
N LYS A 123 -5.42 20.40 21.26
CA LYS A 123 -4.32 19.67 21.90
C LYS A 123 -4.68 18.25 22.33
N PRO A 124 -5.85 17.97 22.95
CA PRO A 124 -6.23 16.60 23.30
C PRO A 124 -6.35 15.67 22.09
N VAL A 125 -6.82 16.20 20.94
CA VAL A 125 -6.92 15.46 19.69
C VAL A 125 -5.52 15.15 19.15
N GLU A 126 -4.61 16.14 19.15
CA GLU A 126 -3.22 15.93 18.74
C GLU A 126 -2.53 14.88 19.60
N GLN A 127 -2.71 14.91 20.91
CA GLN A 127 -2.15 13.93 21.83
C GLN A 127 -2.62 12.52 21.52
N TRP A 128 -3.93 12.35 21.23
CA TRP A 128 -4.47 11.07 20.82
C TRP A 128 -3.87 10.61 19.46
N MET A 129 -3.77 11.51 18.48
CA MET A 129 -3.16 11.21 17.18
C MET A 129 -1.70 10.76 17.31
N ARG A 130 -0.91 11.46 18.17
CA ARG A 130 0.50 11.09 18.44
C ARG A 130 0.60 9.76 19.18
N ALA A 131 -0.34 9.45 20.08
CA ALA A 131 -0.36 8.16 20.75
C ALA A 131 -0.59 7.00 19.76
N GLN A 132 -1.47 7.20 18.75
CA GLN A 132 -1.66 6.19 17.69
C GLN A 132 -0.40 6.03 16.83
N GLU A 133 0.27 7.14 16.48
CA GLU A 133 1.52 7.13 15.71
C GLU A 133 2.62 6.37 16.47
N ASN A 134 2.81 6.67 17.75
CA ASN A 134 3.81 6.01 18.59
C ASN A 134 3.53 4.49 18.72
N ALA A 135 2.28 4.11 18.96
CA ALA A 135 1.90 2.70 19.04
C ALA A 135 2.18 1.96 17.71
N ALA A 136 1.91 2.61 16.56
CA ALA A 136 2.22 2.04 15.26
C ALA A 136 3.73 1.94 15.00
N GLN A 137 4.51 2.93 15.47
CA GLN A 137 5.97 2.88 15.39
C GLN A 137 6.55 1.75 16.27
N GLU A 138 6.11 1.62 17.52
CA GLU A 138 6.53 0.53 18.42
C GLU A 138 6.22 -0.85 17.83
N ALA A 139 5.06 -1.00 17.20
CA ALA A 139 4.70 -2.23 16.51
C ALA A 139 5.62 -2.51 15.32
N THR A 140 5.98 -1.48 14.55
CA THR A 140 6.91 -1.59 13.42
C THR A 140 8.32 -1.94 13.90
N ASP A 141 8.80 -1.28 14.94
CA ASP A 141 10.11 -1.53 15.54
C ASP A 141 10.22 -2.98 16.05
N THR A 142 9.17 -3.48 16.71
CA THR A 142 9.10 -4.89 17.13
C THR A 142 9.11 -5.85 15.95
N LEU A 143 8.27 -5.58 14.93
CA LEU A 143 8.14 -6.42 13.74
C LEU A 143 9.44 -6.51 12.92
N LEU A 144 10.26 -5.45 12.96
CA LEU A 144 11.51 -5.33 12.20
C LEU A 144 12.77 -5.38 13.08
N SER A 145 12.66 -5.81 14.36
CA SER A 145 13.78 -5.87 15.32
C SER A 145 14.82 -6.94 15.03
N GLY A 146 14.53 -7.87 14.11
CA GLY A 146 15.44 -8.97 13.79
C GLY A 146 16.74 -8.52 13.11
N SER A 147 17.86 -9.13 13.48
CA SER A 147 19.20 -8.80 12.97
C SER A 147 19.81 -9.88 12.08
N SER A 148 19.30 -11.11 12.12
CA SER A 148 19.81 -12.19 11.26
C SER A 148 19.37 -12.02 9.80
N VAL A 149 20.11 -12.65 8.87
CA VAL A 149 19.73 -12.70 7.45
C VAL A 149 18.38 -13.40 7.25
N TRP A 150 18.06 -14.39 8.09
CA TRP A 150 16.77 -15.06 8.06
C TRP A 150 15.63 -14.15 8.51
N ASP A 151 15.89 -13.24 9.46
CA ASP A 151 14.94 -12.20 9.84
C ASP A 151 14.69 -11.20 8.71
N LEU A 152 15.74 -10.80 8.00
CA LEU A 152 15.60 -9.96 6.81
C LEU A 152 14.70 -10.64 5.77
N ILE A 153 14.98 -11.90 5.41
CA ILE A 153 14.21 -12.66 4.43
C ILE A 153 12.74 -12.79 4.88
N ALA A 154 12.51 -13.18 6.14
CA ALA A 154 11.17 -13.34 6.69
C ALA A 154 10.39 -12.01 6.68
N SER A 155 11.03 -10.89 7.05
CA SER A 155 10.41 -9.56 7.04
C SER A 155 10.15 -9.07 5.62
N VAL A 156 11.04 -9.31 4.65
CA VAL A 156 10.80 -8.99 3.23
C VAL A 156 9.61 -9.79 2.69
N VAL A 157 9.49 -11.06 3.03
CA VAL A 157 8.33 -11.88 2.62
C VAL A 157 7.05 -11.38 3.28
N CYS A 158 7.06 -11.16 4.60
CA CYS A 158 5.87 -10.79 5.36
C CYS A 158 5.44 -9.35 5.06
N VAL A 159 6.34 -8.37 5.25
CA VAL A 159 6.05 -6.93 5.15
C VAL A 159 6.19 -6.43 3.72
N GLY A 160 7.20 -6.89 2.99
CA GLY A 160 7.40 -6.51 1.58
C GLY A 160 6.35 -7.14 0.67
N LEU A 161 6.41 -8.46 0.52
CA LEU A 161 5.67 -9.16 -0.53
C LEU A 161 4.20 -9.40 -0.15
N LEU A 162 3.92 -9.99 1.03
CA LEU A 162 2.55 -10.33 1.44
C LEU A 162 1.71 -9.07 1.69
N THR A 163 2.27 -8.05 2.36
CA THR A 163 1.55 -6.79 2.58
C THR A 163 1.33 -6.07 1.25
N GLY A 164 2.38 -5.95 0.40
CA GLY A 164 2.24 -5.35 -0.91
C GLY A 164 1.19 -6.04 -1.77
N LEU A 165 1.12 -7.37 -1.77
CA LEU A 165 0.09 -8.12 -2.51
C LEU A 165 -1.30 -7.94 -1.90
N GLY A 166 -1.45 -8.13 -0.59
CA GLY A 166 -2.74 -8.09 0.10
C GLY A 166 -3.41 -6.73 -0.01
N GLU A 167 -2.67 -5.67 0.29
CA GLU A 167 -3.18 -4.31 0.22
C GLU A 167 -3.50 -3.89 -1.22
N GLU A 168 -2.67 -4.24 -2.21
CA GLU A 168 -2.98 -3.92 -3.60
C GLU A 168 -4.20 -4.70 -4.13
N MET A 169 -4.41 -5.95 -3.70
CA MET A 169 -5.63 -6.70 -4.03
C MET A 169 -6.87 -6.00 -3.49
N PHE A 170 -6.83 -5.52 -2.25
CA PHE A 170 -7.94 -4.84 -1.60
C PHE A 170 -8.17 -3.45 -2.18
N PHE A 171 -7.15 -2.58 -2.18
CA PHE A 171 -7.31 -1.17 -2.54
C PHE A 171 -7.39 -0.93 -4.04
N ARG A 172 -6.56 -1.59 -4.85
CA ARG A 172 -6.53 -1.36 -6.31
C ARG A 172 -7.38 -2.37 -7.06
N GLY A 173 -7.22 -3.65 -6.72
CA GLY A 173 -7.96 -4.74 -7.34
C GLY A 173 -9.46 -4.70 -7.07
N ALA A 174 -9.87 -4.42 -5.83
CA ALA A 174 -11.28 -4.37 -5.43
C ALA A 174 -11.80 -2.93 -5.29
N LEU A 175 -11.37 -2.16 -4.29
CA LEU A 175 -11.96 -0.87 -3.94
C LEU A 175 -11.88 0.15 -5.09
N GLN A 176 -10.70 0.40 -5.66
CA GLN A 176 -10.54 1.36 -6.75
C GLN A 176 -11.38 0.94 -7.97
N ARG A 177 -11.48 -0.34 -8.27
CA ARG A 177 -12.32 -0.84 -9.35
C ARG A 177 -13.79 -0.61 -9.09
N ILE A 178 -14.28 -0.90 -7.88
CA ILE A 178 -15.65 -0.60 -7.46
C ILE A 178 -15.95 0.90 -7.62
N CYS A 179 -15.02 1.76 -7.18
CA CYS A 179 -15.14 3.21 -7.34
C CYS A 179 -15.15 3.64 -8.81
N CYS A 180 -14.31 3.03 -9.67
CA CYS A 180 -14.29 3.32 -11.10
C CYS A 180 -15.64 3.01 -11.77
N ASP A 181 -16.24 1.87 -11.42
CA ASP A 181 -17.51 1.44 -12.00
C ASP A 181 -18.69 2.25 -11.44
N GLY A 182 -18.68 2.56 -10.13
CA GLY A 182 -19.74 3.34 -9.47
C GLY A 182 -19.73 4.82 -9.81
N MET A 183 -18.58 5.46 -9.77
CA MET A 183 -18.45 6.92 -9.97
C MET A 183 -18.30 7.31 -11.43
N ARG A 184 -17.94 6.39 -12.35
CA ARG A 184 -17.62 6.64 -13.76
C ARG A 184 -16.51 7.69 -13.99
N ARG A 185 -15.77 8.08 -12.94
CA ARG A 185 -14.70 9.08 -12.92
C ARG A 185 -13.42 8.47 -12.40
N ARG A 186 -12.55 8.00 -13.30
CA ARG A 186 -11.34 7.23 -12.96
C ARG A 186 -10.38 7.95 -12.03
N HIS A 187 -10.17 9.24 -12.23
CA HIS A 187 -9.29 10.04 -11.36
C HIS A 187 -9.85 10.14 -9.94
N LEU A 188 -11.16 10.39 -9.80
CA LEU A 188 -11.81 10.42 -8.50
C LEU A 188 -11.71 9.07 -7.79
N ALA A 189 -11.90 7.96 -8.52
CA ALA A 189 -11.78 6.62 -7.96
C ALA A 189 -10.36 6.33 -7.43
N VAL A 190 -9.30 6.77 -8.14
CA VAL A 190 -7.91 6.64 -7.67
C VAL A 190 -7.73 7.39 -6.35
N TRP A 191 -8.14 8.66 -6.29
CA TRP A 191 -7.97 9.47 -5.09
C TRP A 191 -8.85 9.00 -3.93
N THR A 192 -10.07 8.50 -4.19
CA THR A 192 -10.93 7.91 -3.16
C THR A 192 -10.28 6.65 -2.56
N ALA A 193 -9.77 5.76 -3.40
CA ALA A 193 -9.08 4.56 -2.92
C ALA A 193 -7.79 4.91 -2.14
N ALA A 194 -7.03 5.91 -2.59
CA ALA A 194 -5.85 6.40 -1.91
C ALA A 194 -6.17 7.06 -0.55
N PHE A 195 -7.27 7.81 -0.48
CA PHE A 195 -7.75 8.42 0.76
C PHE A 195 -8.15 7.35 1.78
N VAL A 196 -8.95 6.35 1.37
CA VAL A 196 -9.33 5.23 2.25
C VAL A 196 -8.09 4.44 2.69
N PHE A 197 -7.14 4.18 1.76
CA PHE A 197 -5.86 3.53 2.07
C PHE A 197 -5.11 4.28 3.18
N SER A 198 -4.93 5.58 3.05
CA SER A 198 -4.22 6.38 4.05
C SER A 198 -4.97 6.46 5.37
N THR A 199 -6.31 6.59 5.34
CA THR A 199 -7.16 6.69 6.53
C THR A 199 -7.12 5.41 7.39
N LEU A 200 -7.14 4.23 6.77
CA LEU A 200 -7.17 2.95 7.49
C LEU A 200 -5.87 2.63 8.24
N HIS A 201 -4.80 3.39 8.02
CA HIS A 201 -3.59 3.25 8.81
C HIS A 201 -3.64 3.93 10.18
N PHE A 202 -4.59 4.84 10.42
CA PHE A 202 -4.71 5.63 11.66
C PHE A 202 -3.44 6.37 12.08
N GLN A 203 -2.55 6.66 11.15
CA GLN A 203 -1.30 7.38 11.34
C GLN A 203 -1.39 8.75 10.66
N PHE A 204 -1.74 9.75 11.43
CA PHE A 204 -2.11 11.08 10.93
C PHE A 204 -0.91 11.92 10.47
N PHE A 205 0.24 11.72 11.14
CA PHE A 205 1.48 12.42 10.80
C PHE A 205 2.24 11.75 9.63
N GLY A 206 1.72 10.64 9.11
CA GLY A 206 2.10 9.99 7.86
C GLY A 206 1.00 10.01 6.79
N PHE A 207 -0.12 10.72 7.02
CA PHE A 207 -1.31 10.66 6.17
C PHE A 207 -1.05 11.14 4.74
N VAL A 208 -0.47 12.33 4.58
CA VAL A 208 -0.27 12.96 3.26
C VAL A 208 0.71 12.18 2.38
N PRO A 209 1.90 11.79 2.86
CA PRO A 209 2.79 10.93 2.06
C PRO A 209 2.13 9.61 1.66
N ARG A 210 1.39 8.97 2.55
CA ARG A 210 0.68 7.72 2.27
C ARG A 210 -0.45 7.90 1.25
N LEU A 211 -1.16 9.03 1.29
CA LEU A 211 -2.16 9.41 0.30
C LEU A 211 -1.53 9.56 -1.09
N VAL A 212 -0.38 10.25 -1.20
CA VAL A 212 0.35 10.45 -2.46
C VAL A 212 0.86 9.13 -3.00
N LEU A 213 1.49 8.29 -2.17
CA LEU A 213 1.94 6.96 -2.54
C LEU A 213 0.76 6.07 -2.98
N GLY A 214 -0.36 6.18 -2.27
CA GLY A 214 -1.61 5.51 -2.61
C GLY A 214 -2.13 5.91 -4.00
N ALA A 215 -2.12 7.19 -4.32
CA ALA A 215 -2.51 7.69 -5.64
C ALA A 215 -1.51 7.24 -6.74
N PHE A 216 -0.21 7.24 -6.46
CA PHE A 216 0.83 6.75 -7.37
C PHE A 216 0.59 5.30 -7.78
N PHE A 217 0.40 4.39 -6.83
CA PHE A 217 0.07 2.98 -7.12
C PHE A 217 -1.29 2.84 -7.82
N GLY A 218 -2.27 3.68 -7.46
CA GLY A 218 -3.57 3.73 -8.13
C GLY A 218 -3.48 4.10 -9.60
N TYR A 219 -2.64 5.06 -9.96
CA TYR A 219 -2.37 5.41 -11.35
C TYR A 219 -1.56 4.34 -12.08
N ALA A 220 -0.57 3.75 -11.42
CA ALA A 220 0.21 2.64 -11.97
C ALA A 220 -0.70 1.47 -12.38
N TYR A 221 -1.66 1.09 -11.52
CA TYR A 221 -2.69 0.09 -11.83
C TYR A 221 -3.59 0.52 -13.00
N LEU A 222 -4.08 1.76 -12.94
CA LEU A 222 -5.01 2.28 -13.96
C LEU A 222 -4.40 2.28 -15.35
N TRP A 223 -3.11 2.65 -15.47
CA TRP A 223 -2.46 2.78 -16.77
C TRP A 223 -1.86 1.48 -17.28
N SER A 224 -1.28 0.65 -16.44
CA SER A 224 -0.75 -0.65 -16.83
C SER A 224 -1.86 -1.65 -17.16
N GLY A 225 -2.91 -1.65 -16.36
CA GLY A 225 -3.99 -2.62 -16.44
C GLY A 225 -3.65 -3.98 -15.84
N SER A 226 -2.54 -4.09 -15.11
CA SER A 226 -2.09 -5.28 -14.37
C SER A 226 -1.93 -4.91 -12.89
N LEU A 227 -2.43 -5.76 -11.98
CA LEU A 227 -2.25 -5.56 -10.55
C LEU A 227 -0.79 -5.78 -10.10
N TRP A 228 -0.04 -6.57 -10.85
CA TRP A 228 1.36 -6.84 -10.53
C TRP A 228 2.24 -5.60 -10.52
N VAL A 229 1.89 -4.57 -11.32
CA VAL A 229 2.70 -3.34 -11.37
C VAL A 229 2.69 -2.60 -10.03
N PRO A 230 1.54 -2.21 -9.47
CA PRO A 230 1.53 -1.60 -8.14
C PRO A 230 1.98 -2.56 -7.04
N VAL A 231 1.72 -3.87 -7.13
CA VAL A 231 2.25 -4.88 -6.19
C VAL A 231 3.78 -4.84 -6.15
N ILE A 232 4.45 -4.83 -7.29
CA ILE A 232 5.92 -4.73 -7.36
C ILE A 232 6.41 -3.42 -6.77
N GLY A 233 5.80 -2.29 -7.12
CA GLY A 233 6.17 -0.99 -6.58
C GLY A 233 5.98 -0.91 -5.07
N HIS A 234 4.88 -1.43 -4.55
CA HIS A 234 4.58 -1.45 -3.12
C HIS A 234 5.52 -2.40 -2.35
N ALA A 235 5.70 -3.61 -2.87
CA ALA A 235 6.63 -4.57 -2.29
C ALA A 235 8.06 -4.02 -2.24
N LEU A 236 8.51 -3.32 -3.29
CA LEU A 236 9.81 -2.66 -3.32
C LEU A 236 9.92 -1.58 -2.24
N ASN A 237 8.91 -0.71 -2.13
CA ASN A 237 8.86 0.34 -1.11
C ASN A 237 8.97 -0.23 0.31
N ASN A 238 8.14 -1.23 0.64
CA ASN A 238 8.16 -1.84 1.96
C ASN A 238 9.45 -2.63 2.22
N SER A 239 9.97 -3.34 1.20
CA SER A 239 11.24 -4.05 1.33
C SER A 239 12.43 -3.12 1.55
N ALA A 240 12.40 -1.91 0.99
CA ALA A 240 13.41 -0.90 1.27
C ALA A 240 13.39 -0.49 2.74
N VAL A 241 12.21 -0.23 3.32
CA VAL A 241 12.08 0.06 4.76
C VAL A 241 12.61 -1.09 5.61
N VAL A 242 12.23 -2.34 5.29
CA VAL A 242 12.76 -3.54 5.97
C VAL A 242 14.30 -3.60 5.90
N ALA A 243 14.87 -3.34 4.71
CA ALA A 243 16.31 -3.37 4.53
C ALA A 243 17.01 -2.28 5.34
N PHE A 244 16.51 -1.05 5.36
CA PHE A 244 17.07 0.05 6.16
C PHE A 244 17.01 -0.24 7.66
N MET A 245 15.89 -0.73 8.18
CA MET A 245 15.76 -1.12 9.59
C MET A 245 16.75 -2.26 9.95
N TRP A 246 16.84 -3.28 9.09
CA TRP A 246 17.79 -4.38 9.28
C TRP A 246 19.25 -3.90 9.26
N MET A 247 19.61 -2.97 8.36
CA MET A 247 20.93 -2.36 8.31
C MET A 247 21.22 -1.60 9.62
N GLY A 248 20.27 -0.80 10.12
CA GLY A 248 20.38 -0.12 11.40
C GLY A 248 20.58 -1.08 12.58
N ASN A 249 19.82 -2.19 12.64
CA ASN A 249 19.96 -3.22 13.66
C ASN A 249 21.35 -3.92 13.63
N ASN A 250 22.04 -3.88 12.50
CA ASN A 250 23.39 -4.43 12.32
C ASN A 250 24.49 -3.34 12.33
N SER A 251 24.18 -2.14 12.82
CA SER A 251 25.13 -1.00 12.90
C SER A 251 25.73 -0.61 11.54
N ILE A 252 25.01 -0.87 10.44
CA ILE A 252 25.39 -0.43 9.11
C ILE A 252 24.79 0.96 8.89
N ASP A 253 25.63 1.95 8.64
CA ASP A 253 25.18 3.33 8.42
C ASP A 253 24.47 3.45 7.05
N ALA A 254 23.16 3.54 7.09
CA ALA A 254 22.30 3.79 5.94
C ALA A 254 21.51 5.10 6.06
N ALA A 255 21.76 5.91 7.12
CA ALA A 255 21.01 7.12 7.41
C ALA A 255 21.01 8.10 6.23
N ALA A 256 22.15 8.26 5.56
CA ALA A 256 22.25 9.13 4.39
C ALA A 256 21.31 8.73 3.22
N MET A 257 20.98 7.44 3.10
CA MET A 257 20.04 6.94 2.08
C MET A 257 18.59 7.12 2.54
N ASP A 258 18.30 6.83 3.81
CA ASP A 258 16.98 6.96 4.40
C ASP A 258 16.53 8.43 4.47
N GLU A 259 17.46 9.34 4.81
CA GLU A 259 17.22 10.77 4.88
C GLU A 259 17.39 11.52 3.55
N ALA A 260 17.68 10.83 2.45
CA ALA A 260 17.98 11.48 1.18
C ALA A 260 16.88 12.48 0.75
N GLY A 261 17.21 13.77 0.75
CA GLY A 261 16.34 14.86 0.36
C GLY A 261 15.40 15.41 1.45
N SER A 262 15.34 14.81 2.64
CA SER A 262 14.48 15.26 3.75
C SER A 262 14.82 16.68 4.22
N GLN A 263 16.09 17.06 4.16
CA GLN A 263 16.63 18.34 4.62
C GLN A 263 16.59 19.45 3.57
N SER A 264 16.25 19.16 2.30
CA SER A 264 16.35 20.13 1.21
C SER A 264 15.05 20.23 0.39
N ALA A 265 14.30 21.31 0.60
CA ALA A 265 13.12 21.61 -0.20
C ALA A 265 13.43 21.72 -1.70
N VAL A 266 14.61 22.19 -2.09
CA VAL A 266 15.01 22.29 -3.49
C VAL A 266 15.15 20.91 -4.12
N VAL A 267 15.85 19.99 -3.44
CA VAL A 267 15.99 18.58 -3.89
C VAL A 267 14.62 17.90 -3.96
N ALA A 268 13.76 18.13 -2.99
CA ALA A 268 12.40 17.61 -2.98
C ALA A 268 11.56 18.13 -4.15
N ILE A 269 11.60 19.44 -4.43
CA ILE A 269 10.88 20.05 -5.56
C ILE A 269 11.38 19.52 -6.91
N VAL A 270 12.70 19.41 -7.09
CA VAL A 270 13.28 18.85 -8.31
C VAL A 270 12.87 17.39 -8.47
N SER A 271 12.98 16.58 -7.42
CA SER A 271 12.53 15.19 -7.42
C SER A 271 11.03 15.07 -7.77
N ALA A 272 10.18 15.90 -7.16
CA ALA A 272 8.74 15.92 -7.45
C ALA A 272 8.46 16.30 -8.92
N ALA A 273 9.14 17.33 -9.45
CA ALA A 273 8.97 17.77 -10.84
C ALA A 273 9.39 16.67 -11.83
N VAL A 274 10.54 16.01 -11.59
CA VAL A 274 11.01 14.90 -12.41
C VAL A 274 10.04 13.71 -12.30
N THR A 275 9.56 13.40 -11.10
CA THR A 275 8.56 12.33 -10.88
C THR A 275 7.30 12.59 -11.70
N VAL A 276 6.75 13.80 -11.67
CA VAL A 276 5.56 14.16 -12.46
C VAL A 276 5.83 14.03 -13.96
N ALA A 277 6.98 14.51 -14.44
CA ALA A 277 7.37 14.37 -15.85
C ALA A 277 7.48 12.89 -16.26
N MET A 278 8.11 12.06 -15.42
CA MET A 278 8.22 10.63 -15.64
C MET A 278 6.85 9.93 -15.63
N MET A 279 5.94 10.32 -14.73
CA MET A 279 4.56 9.79 -14.69
C MET A 279 3.79 10.11 -15.97
N VAL A 280 3.95 11.33 -16.52
CA VAL A 280 3.33 11.72 -17.79
C VAL A 280 3.91 10.91 -18.96
N ALA A 281 5.23 10.72 -18.99
CA ALA A 281 5.89 9.90 -20.01
C ALA A 281 5.46 8.42 -19.88
N TYR A 282 5.44 7.88 -18.67
CA TYR A 282 5.02 6.52 -18.36
C TYR A 282 3.60 6.23 -18.86
N LYS A 283 2.65 7.14 -18.57
CA LYS A 283 1.28 7.05 -19.10
C LYS A 283 1.24 6.96 -20.62
N LYS A 284 2.03 7.81 -21.33
CA LYS A 284 2.09 7.82 -22.80
C LYS A 284 2.68 6.54 -23.36
N ILE A 285 3.77 6.04 -22.77
CA ILE A 285 4.44 4.80 -23.17
C ILE A 285 3.49 3.61 -23.06
N LEU A 286 2.81 3.46 -21.91
CA LEU A 286 1.85 2.38 -21.70
C LEU A 286 0.62 2.48 -22.60
N ALA A 287 0.19 3.69 -22.97
CA ALA A 287 -0.92 3.88 -23.91
C ALA A 287 -0.54 3.46 -25.34
N ASN A 288 0.69 3.76 -25.77
CA ASN A 288 1.18 3.39 -27.11
C ASN A 288 1.40 1.88 -27.22
N GLY A 289 1.97 1.23 -26.21
CA GLY A 289 2.16 -0.22 -26.19
C GLY A 289 0.86 -1.03 -26.30
N LYS A 290 -0.29 -0.46 -25.91
CA LYS A 290 -1.61 -1.09 -26.06
C LYS A 290 -2.20 -0.98 -27.48
N LYS A 291 -1.64 -0.15 -28.34
CA LYS A 291 -2.10 0.01 -29.74
C LYS A 291 -1.37 -0.93 -30.71
N THR A 292 -0.26 -1.49 -30.30
CA THR A 292 0.61 -2.35 -31.12
C THR A 292 0.35 -3.86 -30.91
N HIS A 293 -0.58 -4.19 -30.05
CA HIS A 293 -1.11 -5.55 -29.80
C HIS A 293 -2.65 -5.54 -29.86
#